data_bef80f7a9107b401d48758c7521723b7
#
_entry.id   bef80f7a9107b401d48758c7521723b7
#
_cell.length_a   1.000
_cell.length_b   1.000
_cell.length_c   1.000
_cell.angle_alpha   90.00
_cell.angle_beta   90.00
_cell.angle_gamma   90.00
#
_symmetry.space_group_name_H-M   'P 1'
#
loop_
_entity.id
_entity.type
_entity.pdbx_description
1 polymer ?
#
loop_
_entity_poly.entity_id
_entity_poly.type
_entity_poly.pdbx_seq_one_letter_code
_entity_poly.pdbx_strand_id
1 'polypeptide(L)'
;VQVNKRVLKALPQIVKNLPTDIKIEVIMDQSDFIVRSINSLSSTIGITFCVVMLIVLLFLGRWRATFIIVLTIPISLLSAFIYLLLTGNSLNIISLSSLSIAIGMVVDDAIVVLENITNHIERGSYPKQAAVHATNEVALSVIASTLTMLAVFLPMVMMQGMAGLLF
;
A
#
# COMPACT_ATOMS: atom_id res chain seq x y z
N VAL A 1 -9.39 -17.96 1.96
CA VAL A 1 -10.80 -17.55 2.11
C VAL A 1 -11.74 -18.61 1.54
N GLN A 2 -11.63 -19.03 0.27
CA GLN A 2 -12.56 -20.01 -0.34
C GLN A 2 -12.51 -21.39 0.33
N VAL A 3 -11.30 -21.89 0.62
CA VAL A 3 -11.11 -23.19 1.30
C VAL A 3 -11.75 -23.16 2.68
N ASN A 4 -11.51 -22.11 3.45
CA ASN A 4 -12.06 -21.97 4.80
C ASN A 4 -13.60 -21.91 4.78
N LYS A 5 -14.19 -21.15 3.86
CA LYS A 5 -15.66 -21.13 3.69
C LYS A 5 -16.22 -22.53 3.36
N ARG A 6 -15.49 -23.36 2.60
CA ARG A 6 -15.90 -24.75 2.33
C ARG A 6 -15.81 -25.64 3.57
N VAL A 7 -14.71 -25.49 4.34
CA VAL A 7 -14.53 -26.21 5.61
C VAL A 7 -15.62 -25.84 6.61
N LEU A 8 -15.87 -24.55 6.82
CA LEU A 8 -16.93 -24.08 7.73
C LEU A 8 -18.33 -24.56 7.31
N LYS A 9 -18.61 -24.69 6.01
CA LYS A 9 -19.88 -25.28 5.53
C LYS A 9 -19.97 -26.80 5.74
N ALA A 10 -18.85 -27.51 5.71
CA ALA A 10 -18.80 -28.96 5.93
C ALA A 10 -18.81 -29.31 7.45
N LEU A 11 -18.37 -28.40 8.30
CA LEU A 11 -18.26 -28.59 9.76
C LEU A 11 -19.57 -29.09 10.40
N PRO A 12 -20.78 -28.54 10.12
CA PRO A 12 -22.02 -29.01 10.71
C PRO A 12 -22.38 -30.45 10.31
N GLN A 13 -21.94 -30.90 9.13
CA GLN A 13 -22.17 -32.26 8.66
C GLN A 13 -21.22 -33.22 9.36
N ILE A 14 -19.98 -32.78 9.62
CA ILE A 14 -18.99 -33.59 10.36
C ILE A 14 -19.41 -33.75 11.83
N VAL A 15 -19.85 -32.65 12.46
CA VAL A 15 -20.32 -32.66 13.86
C VAL A 15 -21.51 -33.58 14.05
N LYS A 16 -22.42 -33.71 13.10
CA LYS A 16 -23.57 -34.64 13.16
C LYS A 16 -23.17 -36.11 13.22
N ASN A 17 -22.03 -36.47 12.68
CA ASN A 17 -21.50 -37.83 12.66
C ASN A 17 -20.56 -38.17 13.81
N LEU A 18 -20.33 -37.23 14.73
CA LEU A 18 -19.46 -37.40 15.90
C LEU A 18 -20.29 -37.77 17.14
N PRO A 19 -19.69 -38.51 18.09
CA PRO A 19 -20.30 -38.75 19.39
C PRO A 19 -20.66 -37.44 20.09
N THR A 20 -21.72 -37.46 20.89
CA THR A 20 -22.26 -36.26 21.58
C THR A 20 -21.31 -35.61 22.58
N ASP A 21 -20.23 -36.29 22.92
CA ASP A 21 -19.21 -35.82 23.87
C ASP A 21 -18.14 -34.95 23.22
N ILE A 22 -18.12 -34.84 21.89
CA ILE A 22 -17.11 -34.07 21.14
C ILE A 22 -17.72 -32.75 20.68
N LYS A 23 -17.18 -31.63 21.17
CA LYS A 23 -17.47 -30.30 20.70
C LYS A 23 -16.34 -29.80 19.81
N ILE A 24 -16.65 -29.41 18.58
CA ILE A 24 -15.69 -28.75 17.70
C ILE A 24 -15.91 -27.25 17.79
N GLU A 25 -14.92 -26.53 18.26
CA GLU A 25 -14.90 -25.06 18.29
C GLU A 25 -13.85 -24.54 17.33
N VAL A 26 -14.19 -23.52 16.54
CA VAL A 26 -13.25 -22.80 15.69
C VAL A 26 -12.49 -21.80 16.54
N ILE A 27 -11.25 -22.14 16.90
CA ILE A 27 -10.42 -21.32 17.79
C ILE A 27 -9.87 -20.09 17.05
N MET A 28 -9.53 -20.22 15.75
CA MET A 28 -8.99 -19.12 14.97
C MET A 28 -9.41 -19.23 13.50
N ASP A 29 -9.96 -18.16 12.97
CA ASP A 29 -10.27 -18.03 11.55
C ASP A 29 -9.39 -16.95 10.91
N GLN A 30 -8.32 -17.40 10.24
CA GLN A 30 -7.44 -16.51 9.51
C GLN A 30 -8.10 -15.84 8.31
N SER A 31 -9.18 -16.42 7.77
CA SER A 31 -9.89 -15.84 6.63
C SER A 31 -10.62 -14.56 6.99
N ASP A 32 -11.22 -14.50 8.18
CA ASP A 32 -11.86 -13.28 8.69
C ASP A 32 -10.85 -12.16 8.86
N PHE A 33 -9.65 -12.51 9.33
CA PHE A 33 -8.57 -11.55 9.47
C PHE A 33 -8.12 -10.98 8.11
N ILE A 34 -7.96 -11.84 7.10
CA ILE A 34 -7.61 -11.41 5.72
C ILE A 34 -8.69 -10.49 5.16
N VAL A 35 -9.97 -10.85 5.30
CA VAL A 35 -11.09 -10.02 4.81
C VAL A 35 -11.12 -8.67 5.51
N ARG A 36 -10.94 -8.64 6.84
CA ARG A 36 -10.84 -7.38 7.60
C ARG A 36 -9.64 -6.55 7.18
N SER A 37 -8.50 -7.18 6.92
CA SER A 37 -7.29 -6.48 6.45
C SER A 37 -7.48 -5.87 5.07
N ILE A 38 -8.14 -6.57 4.13
CA ILE A 38 -8.48 -6.04 2.81
C ILE A 38 -9.47 -4.86 2.95
N ASN A 39 -10.48 -4.96 3.79
CA ASN A 39 -11.43 -3.88 4.02
C ASN A 39 -10.75 -2.68 4.70
N SER A 40 -9.87 -2.92 5.66
CA SER A 40 -9.06 -1.89 6.32
C SER A 40 -8.14 -1.19 5.32
N LEU A 41 -7.47 -1.96 4.44
CA LEU A 41 -6.64 -1.40 3.37
C LEU A 41 -7.46 -0.52 2.43
N SER A 42 -8.63 -0.99 2.00
CA SER A 42 -9.53 -0.22 1.14
C SER A 42 -9.99 1.09 1.80
N SER A 43 -10.34 1.03 3.09
CA SER A 43 -10.69 2.22 3.87
C SER A 43 -9.50 3.18 4.02
N THR A 44 -8.32 2.64 4.33
CA THR A 44 -7.08 3.43 4.44
C THR A 44 -6.76 4.14 3.13
N ILE A 45 -6.86 3.45 2.00
CA ILE A 45 -6.66 4.05 0.67
C ILE A 45 -7.65 5.20 0.46
N GLY A 46 -8.93 5.00 0.77
CA GLY A 46 -9.96 6.03 0.63
C GLY A 46 -9.70 7.26 1.50
N ILE A 47 -9.35 7.04 2.77
CA ILE A 47 -9.02 8.13 3.70
C ILE A 47 -7.75 8.86 3.25
N THR A 48 -6.69 8.13 2.92
CA THR A 48 -5.43 8.71 2.44
C THR A 48 -5.65 9.53 1.17
N PHE A 49 -6.45 9.02 0.23
CA PHE A 49 -6.83 9.73 -0.98
C PHE A 49 -7.50 11.07 -0.67
N CYS A 50 -8.48 11.09 0.23
CA CYS A 50 -9.19 12.31 0.63
C CYS A 50 -8.27 13.30 1.36
N VAL A 51 -7.47 12.81 2.30
CA VAL A 51 -6.55 13.64 3.09
C VAL A 51 -5.46 14.23 2.21
N VAL A 52 -4.82 13.44 1.36
CA VAL A 52 -3.79 13.90 0.42
C VAL A 52 -4.39 14.91 -0.55
N MET A 53 -5.57 14.63 -1.12
CA MET A 53 -6.26 15.56 -2.01
C MET A 53 -6.50 16.92 -1.33
N LEU A 54 -6.96 16.91 -0.08
CA LEU A 54 -7.22 18.11 0.69
C LEU A 54 -5.94 18.89 0.99
N ILE A 55 -4.91 18.20 1.49
CA ILE A 55 -3.62 18.83 1.83
C ILE A 55 -2.96 19.42 0.58
N VAL A 56 -2.83 18.63 -0.48
CA VAL A 56 -2.19 19.09 -1.73
C VAL A 56 -2.96 20.25 -2.35
N LEU A 57 -4.30 20.20 -2.33
CA LEU A 57 -5.11 21.32 -2.82
C LEU A 57 -4.90 22.58 -2.01
N LEU A 58 -4.76 22.45 -0.69
CA LEU A 58 -4.57 23.57 0.23
C LEU A 58 -3.19 24.21 0.05
N PHE A 59 -2.13 23.40 -0.15
CA PHE A 59 -0.76 23.88 -0.29
C PHE A 59 -0.42 24.35 -1.71
N LEU A 60 -0.78 23.58 -2.73
CA LEU A 60 -0.46 23.92 -4.11
C LEU A 60 -1.52 24.84 -4.78
N GLY A 61 -2.76 24.87 -4.26
CA GLY A 61 -3.84 25.66 -4.82
C GLY A 61 -4.21 25.33 -6.27
N ARG A 62 -3.71 24.21 -6.82
CA ARG A 62 -3.84 23.81 -8.22
C ARG A 62 -4.51 22.46 -8.37
N TRP A 63 -5.76 22.45 -8.79
CA TRP A 63 -6.53 21.23 -8.99
C TRP A 63 -5.86 20.19 -9.89
N ARG A 64 -5.22 20.64 -10.99
CA ARG A 64 -4.52 19.73 -11.92
C ARG A 64 -3.34 18.99 -11.27
N ALA A 65 -2.56 19.69 -10.46
CA ALA A 65 -1.44 19.14 -9.73
C ALA A 65 -1.91 18.12 -8.70
N THR A 66 -2.95 18.47 -7.95
CA THR A 66 -3.58 17.58 -6.98
C THR A 66 -4.05 16.28 -7.62
N PHE A 67 -4.72 16.37 -8.78
CA PHE A 67 -5.21 15.19 -9.49
C PHE A 67 -4.09 14.24 -9.93
N ILE A 68 -2.93 14.78 -10.34
CA ILE A 68 -1.76 13.97 -10.72
C ILE A 68 -1.24 13.17 -9.52
N ILE A 69 -1.05 13.82 -8.37
CA ILE A 69 -0.58 13.13 -7.14
C ILE A 69 -1.57 12.05 -6.72
N VAL A 70 -2.84 12.39 -6.69
CA VAL A 70 -3.89 11.47 -6.28
C VAL A 70 -3.96 10.25 -7.21
N LEU A 71 -3.71 10.43 -8.50
CA LEU A 71 -3.67 9.33 -9.48
C LEU A 71 -2.44 8.42 -9.29
N THR A 72 -1.36 8.91 -8.71
CA THR A 72 -0.16 8.12 -8.44
C THR A 72 -0.46 6.96 -7.47
N ILE A 73 -1.36 7.15 -6.50
CA ILE A 73 -1.73 6.13 -5.51
C ILE A 73 -2.26 4.85 -6.17
N PRO A 74 -3.34 4.89 -6.97
CA PRO A 74 -3.87 3.69 -7.59
C PRO A 74 -2.91 3.06 -8.60
N ILE A 75 -2.13 3.86 -9.33
CA ILE A 75 -1.13 3.34 -10.27
C ILE A 75 -0.03 2.57 -9.53
N SER A 76 0.48 3.10 -8.42
CA SER A 76 1.50 2.43 -7.60
C SER A 76 0.97 1.13 -6.99
N LEU A 77 -0.27 1.13 -6.51
CA LEU A 77 -0.93 -0.07 -6.00
C LEU A 77 -1.08 -1.15 -7.08
N LEU A 78 -1.55 -0.77 -8.26
CA LEU A 78 -1.68 -1.70 -9.38
C LEU A 78 -0.33 -2.30 -9.76
N SER A 79 0.73 -1.48 -9.81
CA SER A 79 2.10 -1.95 -10.09
C SER A 79 2.58 -2.96 -9.04
N ALA A 80 2.32 -2.69 -7.76
CA ALA A 80 2.66 -3.60 -6.67
C ALA A 80 1.88 -4.92 -6.75
N PHE A 81 0.58 -4.88 -7.06
CA PHE A 81 -0.22 -6.09 -7.21
C PHE A 81 0.22 -6.92 -8.43
N ILE A 82 0.56 -6.27 -9.54
CA ILE A 82 1.10 -6.95 -10.72
C ILE A 82 2.42 -7.64 -10.36
N TYR A 83 3.31 -6.95 -9.64
CA TYR A 83 4.56 -7.55 -9.17
C TYR A 83 4.33 -8.77 -8.28
N LEU A 84 3.43 -8.68 -7.29
CA LEU A 84 3.09 -9.80 -6.41
C LEU A 84 2.53 -11.00 -7.21
N LEU A 85 1.70 -10.73 -8.21
CA LEU A 85 1.14 -11.76 -9.08
C LEU A 85 2.23 -12.45 -9.92
N LEU A 86 3.16 -11.69 -10.50
CA LEU A 86 4.23 -12.23 -11.33
C LEU A 86 5.25 -13.04 -10.53
N THR A 87 5.50 -12.67 -9.27
CA THR A 87 6.41 -13.39 -8.38
C THR A 87 5.75 -14.59 -7.68
N GLY A 88 4.45 -14.81 -7.89
CA GLY A 88 3.70 -15.91 -7.27
C GLY A 88 3.49 -15.74 -5.77
N ASN A 89 3.74 -14.55 -5.23
CA ASN A 89 3.52 -14.25 -3.84
C ASN A 89 2.04 -14.09 -3.52
N SER A 90 1.63 -14.59 -2.36
CA SER A 90 0.25 -14.46 -1.90
C SER A 90 0.06 -13.18 -1.10
N LEU A 91 -1.14 -12.59 -1.24
CA LEU A 91 -1.56 -11.51 -0.35
C LEU A 91 -1.77 -12.06 1.05
N ASN A 92 -0.94 -11.61 1.97
CA ASN A 92 -1.05 -11.89 3.39
C ASN A 92 -1.11 -10.58 4.19
N ILE A 93 -1.23 -10.68 5.50
CA ILE A 93 -1.33 -9.54 6.40
C ILE A 93 -0.11 -8.61 6.28
N ILE A 94 1.07 -9.21 6.18
CA ILE A 94 2.35 -8.50 6.12
C ILE A 94 2.46 -7.74 4.80
N SER A 95 2.15 -8.39 3.67
CA SER A 95 2.17 -7.72 2.36
C SER A 95 1.15 -6.57 2.27
N LEU A 96 -0.04 -6.73 2.87
CA LEU A 96 -1.04 -5.67 2.92
C LEU A 96 -0.62 -4.50 3.82
N SER A 97 0.01 -4.78 4.95
CA SER A 97 0.54 -3.75 5.85
C SER A 97 1.69 -2.99 5.22
N SER A 98 2.64 -3.70 4.59
CA SER A 98 3.76 -3.10 3.85
C SER A 98 3.27 -2.22 2.71
N LEU A 99 2.23 -2.64 2.00
CA LEU A 99 1.61 -1.88 0.92
C LEU A 99 0.99 -0.57 1.44
N SER A 100 0.33 -0.61 2.61
CA SER A 100 -0.22 0.60 3.27
C SER A 100 0.88 1.61 3.60
N ILE A 101 2.03 1.15 4.10
CA ILE A 101 3.18 2.03 4.40
C ILE A 101 3.76 2.58 3.10
N ALA A 102 3.95 1.73 2.09
CA ALA A 102 4.52 2.13 0.79
C ALA A 102 3.70 3.23 0.08
N ILE A 103 2.37 3.22 0.22
CA ILE A 103 1.51 4.26 -0.36
C ILE A 103 1.89 5.65 0.18
N GLY A 104 2.08 5.77 1.50
CA GLY A 104 2.48 7.05 2.11
C GLY A 104 3.79 7.57 1.52
N MET A 105 4.80 6.70 1.42
CA MET A 105 6.11 7.06 0.90
C MET A 105 6.08 7.51 -0.57
N VAL A 106 5.35 6.79 -1.42
CA VAL A 106 5.21 7.16 -2.84
C VAL A 106 4.52 8.51 -3.01
N VAL A 107 3.55 8.81 -2.15
CA VAL A 107 2.86 10.10 -2.16
C VAL A 107 3.80 11.23 -1.77
N ASP A 108 4.63 11.05 -0.76
CA ASP A 108 5.59 12.06 -0.31
C ASP A 108 6.62 12.40 -1.40
N ASP A 109 7.18 11.39 -2.07
CA ASP A 109 8.08 11.59 -3.20
C ASP A 109 7.39 12.30 -4.37
N ALA A 110 6.14 11.93 -4.67
CA ALA A 110 5.34 12.57 -5.72
C ALA A 110 5.03 14.04 -5.40
N ILE A 111 4.77 14.37 -4.14
CA ILE A 111 4.53 15.75 -3.68
C ILE A 111 5.79 16.59 -3.91
N VAL A 112 6.96 16.12 -3.48
CA VAL A 112 8.23 16.84 -3.63
C VAL A 112 8.53 17.17 -5.09
N VAL A 113 8.39 16.18 -5.99
CA VAL A 113 8.62 16.38 -7.42
C VAL A 113 7.63 17.39 -8.00
N LEU A 114 6.33 17.25 -7.70
CA LEU A 114 5.31 18.10 -8.29
C LEU A 114 5.34 19.52 -7.74
N GLU A 115 5.68 19.69 -6.46
CA GLU A 115 5.89 21.00 -5.87
C GLU A 115 7.01 21.75 -6.58
N ASN A 116 8.16 21.09 -6.81
CA ASN A 116 9.28 21.71 -7.52
C ASN A 116 8.92 22.07 -8.96
N ILE A 117 8.20 21.20 -9.67
CA ILE A 117 7.69 21.50 -11.02
C ILE A 117 6.77 22.73 -10.99
N THR A 118 5.87 22.80 -10.02
CA THR A 118 4.92 23.90 -9.87
C THR A 118 5.66 25.21 -9.61
N ASN A 119 6.66 25.21 -8.73
CA ASN A 119 7.50 26.36 -8.45
C ASN A 119 8.24 26.89 -9.70
N HIS A 120 8.75 25.99 -10.56
CA HIS A 120 9.36 26.37 -11.83
C HIS A 120 8.36 26.99 -12.80
N ILE A 121 7.16 26.48 -12.87
CA ILE A 121 6.09 27.04 -13.72
C ILE A 121 5.70 28.43 -13.20
N GLU A 122 5.61 28.65 -11.89
CA GLU A 122 5.28 29.93 -11.29
C GLU A 122 6.36 30.99 -11.53
N ARG A 123 7.62 30.57 -11.65
CA ARG A 123 8.75 31.41 -12.04
C ARG A 123 8.80 31.72 -13.55
N GLY A 124 7.79 31.29 -14.33
CA GLY A 124 7.66 31.58 -15.74
C GLY A 124 8.25 30.56 -16.70
N SER A 125 8.66 29.39 -16.22
CA SER A 125 9.15 28.31 -17.09
C SER A 125 8.00 27.66 -17.85
N TYR A 126 8.24 27.28 -19.10
CA TYR A 126 7.27 26.48 -19.86
C TYR A 126 7.03 25.12 -19.18
N PRO A 127 5.79 24.62 -19.11
CA PRO A 127 5.46 23.39 -18.32
C PRO A 127 6.31 22.19 -18.70
N LYS A 128 6.64 21.99 -19.98
CA LYS A 128 7.48 20.88 -20.44
C LYS A 128 8.94 21.01 -19.96
N GLN A 129 9.47 22.22 -19.98
CA GLN A 129 10.84 22.48 -19.49
C GLN A 129 10.89 22.40 -17.97
N ALA A 130 9.91 22.97 -17.29
CA ALA A 130 9.75 22.89 -15.84
C ALA A 130 9.73 21.43 -15.36
N ALA A 131 8.96 20.57 -16.03
CA ALA A 131 8.89 19.16 -15.67
C ALA A 131 10.25 18.46 -15.75
N VAL A 132 11.06 18.73 -16.78
CA VAL A 132 12.37 18.10 -16.93
C VAL A 132 13.38 18.67 -15.94
N HIS A 133 13.50 20.01 -15.85
CA HIS A 133 14.48 20.65 -14.98
C HIS A 133 14.19 20.41 -13.50
N ALA A 134 12.95 20.65 -13.07
CA ALA A 134 12.56 20.49 -11.68
C ALA A 134 12.67 19.03 -11.21
N THR A 135 12.34 18.06 -12.07
CA THR A 135 12.52 16.65 -11.71
C THR A 135 13.98 16.30 -11.56
N ASN A 136 14.86 16.77 -12.45
CA ASN A 136 16.29 16.53 -12.35
C ASN A 136 16.93 17.15 -11.09
N GLU A 137 16.46 18.31 -10.64
CA GLU A 137 16.96 18.96 -9.43
C GLU A 137 16.68 18.12 -8.18
N VAL A 138 15.51 17.52 -8.07
CA VAL A 138 15.11 16.74 -6.89
C VAL A 138 15.38 15.25 -7.03
N ALA A 139 15.78 14.78 -8.23
CA ALA A 139 15.97 13.37 -8.51
C ALA A 139 16.93 12.69 -7.52
N LEU A 140 18.06 13.32 -7.21
CA LEU A 140 19.03 12.78 -6.27
C LEU A 140 18.44 12.66 -4.85
N SER A 141 17.64 13.65 -4.42
CA SER A 141 16.99 13.63 -3.12
C SER A 141 15.95 12.52 -3.01
N VAL A 142 15.14 12.32 -4.05
CA VAL A 142 14.14 11.24 -4.11
C VAL A 142 14.82 9.86 -4.15
N ILE A 143 15.89 9.70 -4.93
CA ILE A 143 16.67 8.46 -4.97
C ILE A 143 17.29 8.19 -3.58
N ALA A 144 17.87 9.19 -2.95
CA ALA A 144 18.46 9.05 -1.61
C ALA A 144 17.41 8.67 -0.56
N SER A 145 16.22 9.28 -0.58
CA SER A 145 15.08 8.94 0.27
C SER A 145 14.69 7.47 0.09
N THR A 146 14.46 7.05 -1.15
CA THR A 146 14.10 5.66 -1.48
C THR A 146 15.18 4.66 -1.05
N LEU A 147 16.47 4.96 -1.30
CA LEU A 147 17.58 4.10 -0.87
C LEU A 147 17.69 4.02 0.66
N THR A 148 17.46 5.12 1.37
CA THR A 148 17.45 5.12 2.84
C THR A 148 16.36 4.22 3.37
N MET A 149 15.17 4.26 2.79
CA MET A 149 14.09 3.35 3.15
C MET A 149 14.42 1.89 2.87
N LEU A 150 14.97 1.58 1.71
CA LEU A 150 15.42 0.23 1.39
C LEU A 150 16.47 -0.25 2.40
N ALA A 151 17.40 0.61 2.79
CA ALA A 151 18.41 0.28 3.80
C ALA A 151 17.82 0.00 5.20
N VAL A 152 16.72 0.67 5.56
CA VAL A 152 15.98 0.42 6.80
C VAL A 152 15.20 -0.90 6.74
N PHE A 153 14.56 -1.20 5.61
CA PHE A 153 13.76 -2.43 5.48
C PHE A 153 14.63 -3.68 5.20
N LEU A 154 15.83 -3.52 4.61
CA LEU A 154 16.71 -4.65 4.30
C LEU A 154 17.03 -5.54 5.51
N PRO A 155 17.40 -5.01 6.69
CA PRO A 155 17.62 -5.83 7.88
C PRO A 155 16.36 -6.59 8.32
N MET A 156 15.18 -6.01 8.15
CA MET A 156 13.91 -6.66 8.53
C MET A 156 13.63 -7.89 7.66
N VAL A 157 13.93 -7.82 6.36
CA VAL A 157 13.81 -8.97 5.44
C VAL A 157 14.80 -10.08 5.79
N MET A 158 15.96 -9.73 6.35
CA MET A 158 16.98 -10.70 6.76
C MET A 158 16.73 -11.34 8.13
N MET A 159 15.76 -10.86 8.90
CA MET A 159 15.42 -11.45 10.20
C MET A 159 14.80 -12.83 10.03
N GLN A 160 15.37 -13.82 10.73
CA GLN A 160 14.88 -15.19 10.75
C GLN A 160 14.02 -15.45 12.01
N GLY A 161 13.14 -16.44 11.93
CA GLY A 161 12.29 -16.84 13.05
C GLY A 161 10.95 -16.09 13.10
N MET A 162 10.33 -16.08 14.30
CA MET A 162 9.01 -15.44 14.51
C MET A 162 9.00 -13.94 14.17
N ALA A 163 10.11 -13.23 14.42
CA ALA A 163 10.24 -11.83 14.06
C ALA A 163 10.21 -11.62 12.53
N GLY A 164 10.88 -12.49 11.75
CA GLY A 164 10.82 -12.45 10.28
C GLY A 164 9.45 -12.85 9.69
N LEU A 165 8.56 -13.45 10.50
CA LEU A 165 7.17 -13.73 10.09
C LEU A 165 6.22 -12.59 10.40
N LEU A 166 6.61 -11.64 11.26
CA LEU A 166 5.81 -10.48 11.68
C LEU A 166 6.12 -9.21 10.89
N PHE A 167 7.28 -9.14 10.24
CA PHE A 167 7.74 -8.04 9.38
C PHE A 167 8.04 -8.53 7.96
#